data_937d32ccb44c32f36bc2903c39bb0ab6
#
_entry.id   937d32ccb44c32f36bc2903c39bb0ab6
#
_cell.length_a   1.000
_cell.length_b   1.000
_cell.length_c   1.000
_cell.angle_alpha   90.00
_cell.angle_beta   90.00
_cell.angle_gamma   90.00
#
_symmetry.space_group_name_H-M   'P 1'
#
loop_
_entity.id
_entity.type
_entity.pdbx_description
1 polymer ?
#
loop_
_entity_poly.entity_id
_entity_poly.type
_entity_poly.pdbx_seq_one_letter_code
_entity_poly.pdbx_strand_id
1 'polypeptide(L)'
;MLTAIQEGKALNPVVKHITQEKIKLYAEASGDFNPIHLDESFAAKTPAGGTIAHGMLSLAYVSEMMASAFGRSWLSGGKLRARFREPARPGDTLTINGKIDCIEQKDDVSYATCSFDCRNQKGETIVTGETIVKVSKEKK
;
A
#
# COMPACT_ATOMS: atom_id res chain seq x y z
N MET A 1 1.54 -9.50 -13.50
CA MET A 1 2.12 -10.51 -12.61
C MET A 1 3.61 -10.62 -12.81
N LEU A 2 4.34 -10.99 -11.80
CA LEU A 2 5.76 -11.25 -11.91
C LEU A 2 6.00 -12.50 -12.76
N THR A 3 7.02 -12.44 -13.64
CA THR A 3 7.40 -13.58 -14.47
C THR A 3 8.16 -14.64 -13.69
N ALA A 4 8.83 -14.24 -12.61
CA ALA A 4 9.55 -15.15 -11.72
C ALA A 4 9.41 -14.67 -10.28
N ILE A 5 9.14 -15.60 -9.37
CA ILE A 5 9.03 -15.32 -7.95
C ILE A 5 10.27 -15.90 -7.29
N GLN A 6 11.16 -15.02 -6.80
CA GLN A 6 12.41 -15.43 -6.16
C GLN A 6 12.80 -14.44 -5.07
N GLU A 7 13.51 -14.95 -4.08
CA GLU A 7 13.99 -14.13 -2.97
C GLU A 7 14.88 -13.00 -3.46
N GLY A 8 14.72 -11.84 -2.87
CA GLY A 8 15.47 -10.64 -3.21
C GLY A 8 14.91 -9.84 -4.37
N LYS A 9 13.91 -10.37 -5.08
CA LYS A 9 13.34 -9.69 -6.25
C LYS A 9 12.50 -8.50 -5.83
N ALA A 10 12.75 -7.35 -6.47
CA ALA A 10 11.94 -6.16 -6.30
C ALA A 10 10.60 -6.31 -7.02
N LEU A 11 9.54 -5.80 -6.41
CA LEU A 11 8.23 -5.69 -7.04
C LEU A 11 8.20 -4.43 -7.91
N ASN A 12 7.33 -4.42 -8.91
CA ASN A 12 7.15 -3.21 -9.71
C ASN A 12 6.56 -2.11 -8.83
N PRO A 13 7.23 -0.95 -8.74
CA PRO A 13 6.74 0.12 -7.86
C PRO A 13 5.44 0.73 -8.40
N VAL A 14 4.67 1.31 -7.47
CA VAL A 14 3.46 2.06 -7.79
C VAL A 14 3.70 3.51 -7.43
N VAL A 15 3.39 4.43 -8.34
CA VAL A 15 3.52 5.86 -8.11
C VAL A 15 2.14 6.50 -8.25
N LYS A 16 1.72 7.24 -7.23
CA LYS A 16 0.40 7.87 -7.19
C LYS A 16 0.50 9.31 -6.72
N HIS A 17 -0.17 10.20 -7.43
CA HIS A 17 -0.32 11.59 -7.01
C HIS A 17 -1.57 11.72 -6.16
N ILE A 18 -1.45 12.31 -4.99
CA ILE A 18 -2.56 12.51 -4.06
C ILE A 18 -3.18 13.87 -4.35
N THR A 19 -4.47 13.87 -4.62
CA THR A 19 -5.24 15.10 -4.82
C THR A 19 -6.41 15.11 -3.84
N GLN A 20 -6.91 16.30 -3.52
CA GLN A 20 -8.10 16.43 -2.69
C GLN A 20 -9.30 15.73 -3.35
N GLU A 21 -9.37 15.75 -4.67
CA GLU A 21 -10.42 15.07 -5.42
C GLU A 21 -10.36 13.54 -5.23
N LYS A 22 -9.18 12.95 -5.28
CA LYS A 22 -9.01 11.52 -5.02
C LYS A 22 -9.40 11.14 -3.59
N ILE A 23 -9.06 11.99 -2.63
CA ILE A 23 -9.45 11.79 -1.24
C ILE A 23 -10.97 11.81 -1.11
N LYS A 24 -11.62 12.75 -1.77
CA LYS A 24 -13.09 12.83 -1.79
C LYS A 24 -13.71 11.57 -2.40
N LEU A 25 -13.17 11.11 -3.53
CA LEU A 25 -13.64 9.88 -4.17
C LEU A 25 -13.47 8.67 -3.25
N TYR A 26 -12.36 8.60 -2.53
CA TYR A 26 -12.14 7.53 -1.57
C TYR A 26 -13.12 7.60 -0.40
N ALA A 27 -13.41 8.81 0.09
CA ALA A 27 -14.42 9.00 1.14
C ALA A 27 -15.80 8.48 0.68
N GLU A 28 -16.18 8.79 -0.55
CA GLU A 28 -17.44 8.30 -1.12
C GLU A 28 -17.47 6.78 -1.26
N ALA A 29 -16.36 6.18 -1.69
CA ALA A 29 -16.26 4.74 -1.87
C ALA A 29 -16.22 3.98 -0.54
N SER A 30 -15.55 4.52 0.47
CA SER A 30 -15.35 3.86 1.77
C SER A 30 -16.41 4.19 2.80
N GLY A 31 -17.12 5.30 2.64
CA GLY A 31 -18.04 5.82 3.65
C GLY A 31 -17.36 6.58 4.79
N ASP A 32 -16.06 6.84 4.68
CA ASP A 32 -15.32 7.58 5.71
C ASP A 32 -15.26 9.06 5.35
N PHE A 33 -16.21 9.82 5.88
CA PHE A 33 -16.34 11.25 5.65
C PHE A 33 -15.81 12.10 6.80
N ASN A 34 -14.82 11.59 7.53
CA ASN A 34 -14.22 12.35 8.63
C ASN A 34 -13.72 13.70 8.09
N PRO A 35 -14.08 14.83 8.73
CA PRO A 35 -13.71 16.15 8.22
C PRO A 35 -12.21 16.40 8.15
N ILE A 36 -11.39 15.63 8.85
CA ILE A 36 -9.93 15.76 8.72
C ILE A 36 -9.44 15.44 7.30
N HIS A 37 -10.23 14.72 6.52
CA HIS A 37 -9.90 14.40 5.14
C HIS A 37 -10.51 15.37 4.13
N LEU A 38 -11.61 16.06 4.51
CA LEU A 38 -12.46 16.76 3.56
C LEU A 38 -12.60 18.26 3.81
N ASP A 39 -12.44 18.71 5.05
CA ASP A 39 -12.67 20.08 5.45
C ASP A 39 -11.36 20.75 5.84
N GLU A 40 -10.84 21.59 4.92
CA GLU A 40 -9.55 22.26 5.13
C GLU A 40 -9.55 23.17 6.37
N SER A 41 -10.65 23.91 6.60
CA SER A 41 -10.71 24.80 7.76
C SER A 41 -10.76 24.01 9.08
N PHE A 42 -11.42 22.87 9.09
CA PHE A 42 -11.40 21.97 10.25
C PHE A 42 -10.00 21.36 10.44
N ALA A 43 -9.43 20.81 9.39
CA ALA A 43 -8.15 20.11 9.43
C ALA A 43 -6.99 21.05 9.79
N ALA A 44 -7.02 22.30 9.35
CA ALA A 44 -6.01 23.31 9.67
C ALA A 44 -5.91 23.58 11.18
N LYS A 45 -6.98 23.37 11.94
CA LYS A 45 -7.02 23.55 13.39
C LYS A 45 -6.55 22.33 14.16
N THR A 46 -6.28 21.22 13.47
CA THR A 46 -5.77 20.00 14.08
C THR A 46 -4.24 19.99 14.03
N PRO A 47 -3.56 19.10 14.81
CA PRO A 47 -2.12 18.94 14.69
C PRO A 47 -1.63 18.59 13.29
N ALA A 48 -2.51 18.07 12.42
CA ALA A 48 -2.17 17.79 11.03
C ALA A 48 -1.91 19.06 10.21
N GLY A 49 -2.51 20.19 10.59
CA GLY A 49 -2.28 21.48 9.93
C GLY A 49 -2.92 21.63 8.55
N GLY A 50 -3.77 20.72 8.15
CA GLY A 50 -4.44 20.69 6.84
C GLY A 50 -5.03 19.32 6.60
N THR A 51 -5.77 19.16 5.49
CA THR A 51 -6.37 17.87 5.16
C THR A 51 -5.31 16.81 4.89
N ILE A 52 -5.63 15.58 5.28
CA ILE A 52 -4.78 14.40 5.06
C ILE A 52 -5.56 13.32 4.33
N ALA A 53 -4.86 12.47 3.61
CA ALA A 53 -5.45 11.31 2.96
C ALA A 53 -5.78 10.24 4.01
N HIS A 54 -6.80 9.45 3.71
CA HIS A 54 -7.10 8.27 4.52
C HIS A 54 -5.90 7.31 4.51
N GLY A 55 -5.55 6.78 5.68
CA GLY A 55 -4.50 5.75 5.75
C GLY A 55 -4.82 4.55 4.87
N MET A 56 -6.09 4.16 4.84
CA MET A 56 -6.55 3.04 4.02
C MET A 56 -6.40 3.29 2.52
N LEU A 57 -6.40 4.55 2.06
CA LEU A 57 -6.10 4.86 0.67
C LEU A 57 -4.64 4.49 0.34
N SER A 58 -3.71 4.84 1.22
CA SER A 58 -2.31 4.46 1.04
C SER A 58 -2.14 2.93 1.02
N LEU A 59 -2.88 2.22 1.88
CA LEU A 59 -2.86 0.75 1.88
C LEU A 59 -3.47 0.17 0.60
N ALA A 60 -4.47 0.82 0.03
CA ALA A 60 -5.04 0.39 -1.25
C ALA A 60 -3.97 0.40 -2.36
N TYR A 61 -3.07 1.35 -2.34
CA TYR A 61 -1.97 1.40 -3.30
C TYR A 61 -0.94 0.28 -3.07
N VAL A 62 -0.69 -0.08 -1.80
CA VAL A 62 0.12 -1.27 -1.49
C VAL A 62 -0.54 -2.53 -2.04
N SER A 63 -1.85 -2.64 -1.85
CA SER A 63 -2.62 -3.77 -2.40
C SER A 63 -2.57 -3.81 -3.93
N GLU A 64 -2.60 -2.67 -4.59
CA GLU A 64 -2.43 -2.59 -6.05
C GLU A 64 -1.08 -3.18 -6.48
N MET A 65 -0.01 -2.84 -5.78
CA MET A 65 1.33 -3.40 -6.05
C MET A 65 1.33 -4.92 -5.88
N MET A 66 0.74 -5.40 -4.79
CA MET A 66 0.67 -6.84 -4.50
C MET A 66 -0.19 -7.59 -5.52
N ALA A 67 -1.33 -7.03 -5.90
CA ALA A 67 -2.20 -7.63 -6.90
C ALA A 67 -1.54 -7.67 -8.27
N SER A 68 -0.79 -6.63 -8.63
CA SER A 68 -0.01 -6.60 -9.87
C SER A 68 1.04 -7.70 -9.90
N ALA A 69 1.69 -7.95 -8.75
CA ALA A 69 2.77 -8.94 -8.64
C ALA A 69 2.25 -10.38 -8.57
N PHE A 70 1.20 -10.61 -7.80
CA PHE A 70 0.76 -11.96 -7.41
C PHE A 70 -0.64 -12.32 -7.88
N GLY A 71 -1.36 -11.36 -8.45
CA GLY A 71 -2.69 -11.61 -9.02
C GLY A 71 -3.68 -12.12 -7.99
N ARG A 72 -4.43 -13.13 -8.41
CA ARG A 72 -5.51 -13.70 -7.60
C ARG A 72 -5.05 -14.26 -6.26
N SER A 73 -3.82 -14.74 -6.17
CA SER A 73 -3.27 -15.26 -4.92
C SER A 73 -3.26 -14.20 -3.82
N TRP A 74 -2.98 -12.95 -4.19
CA TRP A 74 -3.06 -11.85 -3.23
C TRP A 74 -4.49 -11.58 -2.81
N LEU A 75 -5.41 -11.53 -3.76
CA LEU A 75 -6.81 -11.18 -3.49
C LEU A 75 -7.53 -12.24 -2.66
N SER A 76 -7.16 -13.52 -2.80
CA SER A 76 -7.86 -14.62 -2.15
C SER A 76 -7.37 -14.94 -0.74
N GLY A 77 -6.16 -14.55 -0.38
CA GLY A 77 -5.62 -14.94 0.92
C GLY A 77 -4.40 -14.15 1.35
N GLY A 78 -4.11 -13.03 0.71
CA GLY A 78 -3.00 -12.18 1.11
C GLY A 78 -3.21 -11.60 2.50
N LYS A 79 -2.12 -11.50 3.26
CA LYS A 79 -2.11 -10.88 4.58
C LYS A 79 -1.21 -9.66 4.55
N LEU A 80 -1.62 -8.62 5.26
CA LEU A 80 -0.89 -7.37 5.30
C LEU A 80 -0.80 -6.88 6.75
N ARG A 81 0.40 -6.52 7.15
CA ARG A 81 0.66 -5.85 8.42
C ARG A 81 1.32 -4.53 8.10
N ALA A 82 0.73 -3.45 8.58
CA ALA A 82 1.19 -2.11 8.27
C ALA A 82 1.38 -1.27 9.51
N ARG A 83 2.31 -0.33 9.39
CA ARG A 83 2.52 0.70 10.41
C ARG A 83 2.47 2.04 9.71
N PHE A 84 1.52 2.88 10.13
CA PHE A 84 1.39 4.26 9.64
C PHE A 84 2.41 5.14 10.35
N ARG A 85 3.15 5.95 9.57
CA ARG A 85 4.19 6.83 10.10
C ARG A 85 3.79 8.29 9.99
N GLU A 86 3.69 8.79 8.77
CA GLU A 86 3.34 10.18 8.48
C GLU A 86 2.09 10.22 7.62
N PRO A 87 1.27 11.27 7.73
CA PRO A 87 0.11 11.40 6.86
C PRO A 87 0.52 11.76 5.43
N ALA A 88 -0.21 11.22 4.46
CA ALA A 88 -0.13 11.69 3.09
C ALA A 88 -1.07 12.88 2.92
N ARG A 89 -0.67 13.86 2.12
CA ARG A 89 -1.39 15.12 1.97
C ARG A 89 -1.73 15.37 0.50
N PRO A 90 -2.78 16.17 0.23
CA PRO A 90 -3.01 16.64 -1.13
C PRO A 90 -1.74 17.31 -1.69
N GLY A 91 -1.37 16.96 -2.91
CA GLY A 91 -0.16 17.44 -3.55
C GLY A 91 1.03 16.50 -3.42
N ASP A 92 0.96 15.51 -2.54
CA ASP A 92 2.03 14.53 -2.40
C ASP A 92 2.06 13.56 -3.58
N THR A 93 3.26 13.12 -3.91
CA THR A 93 3.49 11.99 -4.81
C THR A 93 4.00 10.83 -3.99
N LEU A 94 3.23 9.75 -3.93
CA LEU A 94 3.59 8.55 -3.17
C LEU A 94 4.25 7.54 -4.09
N THR A 95 5.37 6.99 -3.64
CA THR A 95 6.03 5.87 -4.31
C THR A 95 6.00 4.67 -3.37
N ILE A 96 5.39 3.59 -3.83
CA ILE A 96 5.28 2.34 -3.08
C ILE A 96 6.29 1.36 -3.67
N ASN A 97 7.24 0.93 -2.85
CA ASN A 97 8.25 -0.05 -3.21
C ASN A 97 8.07 -1.30 -2.36
N GLY A 98 8.41 -2.43 -2.92
CA GLY A 98 8.39 -3.69 -2.21
C GLY A 98 9.39 -4.67 -2.79
N LYS A 99 9.71 -5.67 -1.99
CA LYS A 99 10.57 -6.77 -2.45
C LYS A 99 10.20 -8.06 -1.74
N ILE A 100 10.49 -9.17 -2.40
CA ILE A 100 10.32 -10.50 -1.83
C ILE A 100 11.52 -10.77 -0.93
N ASP A 101 11.29 -10.85 0.38
CA ASP A 101 12.37 -11.10 1.35
C ASP A 101 12.70 -12.57 1.46
N CYS A 102 11.69 -13.42 1.58
CA CYS A 102 11.90 -14.86 1.67
C CYS A 102 10.70 -15.63 1.13
N ILE A 103 10.97 -16.87 0.75
CA ILE A 103 9.97 -17.82 0.31
C ILE A 103 10.10 -19.05 1.20
N GLU A 104 9.04 -19.39 1.91
CA GLU A 104 9.00 -20.54 2.80
C GLU A 104 7.99 -21.56 2.30
N GLN A 105 8.36 -22.82 2.39
CA GLN A 105 7.48 -23.94 2.05
C GLN A 105 6.96 -24.60 3.32
N LYS A 106 5.61 -24.70 3.41
CA LYS A 106 4.92 -25.42 4.49
C LYS A 106 3.86 -26.30 3.87
N ASP A 107 3.87 -27.61 4.17
CA ASP A 107 2.85 -28.55 3.75
C ASP A 107 2.49 -28.45 2.25
N ASP A 108 3.52 -28.50 1.39
CA ASP A 108 3.41 -28.40 -0.07
C ASP A 108 2.94 -27.04 -0.59
N VAL A 109 2.84 -26.04 0.28
CA VAL A 109 2.44 -24.69 -0.08
C VAL A 109 3.63 -23.74 0.15
N SER A 110 3.91 -22.91 -0.84
CA SER A 110 4.93 -21.87 -0.72
C SER A 110 4.28 -20.54 -0.37
N TYR A 111 4.92 -19.81 0.53
CA TYR A 111 4.51 -18.48 0.96
C TYR A 111 5.64 -17.50 0.71
N ALA A 112 5.35 -16.38 0.08
CA ALA A 112 6.31 -15.29 -0.09
C ALA A 112 6.02 -14.23 0.96
N THR A 113 7.05 -13.83 1.72
CA THR A 113 7.00 -12.72 2.63
C THR A 113 7.71 -11.54 1.95
N CYS A 114 7.00 -10.43 1.85
CA CYS A 114 7.51 -9.23 1.22
C CYS A 114 7.55 -8.09 2.23
N SER A 115 8.53 -7.22 2.10
CA SER A 115 8.54 -5.94 2.81
C SER A 115 8.16 -4.84 1.84
N PHE A 116 7.51 -3.81 2.35
CA PHE A 116 7.15 -2.65 1.54
C PHE A 116 7.35 -1.35 2.31
N ASP A 117 7.55 -0.27 1.57
CA ASP A 117 7.43 1.08 2.09
C ASP A 117 6.66 1.95 1.11
N CYS A 118 6.07 3.00 1.65
CA CYS A 118 5.42 4.05 0.90
C CYS A 118 6.02 5.37 1.35
N ARG A 119 6.61 6.11 0.42
CA ARG A 119 7.27 7.38 0.71
C ARG A 119 6.70 8.49 -0.15
N ASN A 120 6.71 9.72 0.39
CA ASN A 120 6.33 10.89 -0.38
C ASN A 120 7.55 11.45 -1.14
N GLN A 121 7.36 12.53 -1.88
CA GLN A 121 8.40 13.17 -2.70
C GLN A 121 9.56 13.75 -1.89
N LYS A 122 9.36 13.95 -0.58
CA LYS A 122 10.41 14.43 0.34
C LYS A 122 11.21 13.27 0.94
N GLY A 123 10.87 12.03 0.60
CA GLY A 123 11.48 10.85 1.19
C GLY A 123 10.93 10.49 2.56
N GLU A 124 9.89 11.16 3.03
CA GLU A 124 9.26 10.85 4.30
C GLU A 124 8.48 9.53 4.18
N THR A 125 8.59 8.69 5.20
CA THR A 125 7.90 7.41 5.23
C THR A 125 6.45 7.61 5.65
N ILE A 126 5.53 7.22 4.79
CA ILE A 126 4.09 7.31 5.04
C ILE A 126 3.59 6.04 5.72
N VAL A 127 3.92 4.89 5.13
CA VAL A 127 3.54 3.60 5.69
C VAL A 127 4.62 2.57 5.36
N THR A 128 4.86 1.66 6.29
CA THR A 128 5.77 0.52 6.11
C THR A 128 5.08 -0.75 6.56
N GLY A 129 5.55 -1.88 6.09
CA GLY A 129 5.02 -3.14 6.58
C GLY A 129 5.50 -4.35 5.82
N GLU A 130 4.77 -5.42 6.04
CA GLU A 130 5.01 -6.72 5.45
C GLU A 130 3.74 -7.28 4.86
N THR A 131 3.90 -8.08 3.82
CA THR A 131 2.81 -8.86 3.25
C THR A 131 3.22 -10.31 3.18
N ILE A 132 2.24 -11.19 3.26
CA ILE A 132 2.43 -12.63 3.09
C ILE A 132 1.42 -13.09 2.06
N VAL A 133 1.89 -13.80 1.05
CA VAL A 133 1.05 -14.28 -0.02
C VAL A 133 1.42 -15.72 -0.37
N LYS A 134 0.39 -16.53 -0.59
CA LYS A 134 0.56 -17.89 -1.06
C LYS A 134 0.96 -17.84 -2.52
N VAL A 135 2.05 -18.52 -2.88
CA VAL A 135 2.52 -18.56 -4.26
C VAL A 135 2.37 -19.96 -4.81
N SER A 136 1.83 -20.04 -6.01
CA SER A 136 1.65 -21.34 -6.67
C SER A 136 3.01 -21.84 -7.14
N LYS A 137 3.24 -23.14 -6.96
CA LYS A 137 4.37 -23.77 -7.66
C LYS A 137 4.09 -23.68 -9.16
N GLU A 138 5.11 -23.30 -9.95
CA GLU A 138 5.01 -23.42 -11.39
C GLU A 138 4.77 -24.90 -11.72
N LYS A 139 3.71 -25.15 -12.46
CA LYS A 139 3.51 -26.46 -13.05
C LYS A 139 4.51 -26.57 -14.20
N LYS A 140 5.50 -27.41 -14.01
CA LYS A 140 6.38 -27.79 -15.09
C LYS A 140 5.63 -28.61 -16.13
#